data_fc961c31c427732a4a2c1c42cf76c7c3
#
_entry.id   fc961c31c427732a4a2c1c42cf76c7c3
#
_cell.length_a   1.000
_cell.length_b   1.000
_cell.length_c   1.000
_cell.angle_alpha   90.00
_cell.angle_beta   90.00
_cell.angle_gamma   90.00
#
_symmetry.space_group_name_H-M   'P 1'
#
loop_
_entity.id
_entity.type
_entity.pdbx_description
1 polymer ?
#
loop_
_entity_poly.entity_id
_entity_poly.type
_entity_poly.pdbx_seq_one_letter_code
_entity_poly.pdbx_strand_id
1 'polypeptide(L)'
;MDNKRIIYSTRENIKSTLVIFLKYKKSVLWVNFFVALLTLLTQFAATYLPGWIVDLLTGENAGTQIWTRVLPVVALIGISELVIEVLNRKKALAYQAVSQKTALDINRVQVGARYRLTEEKEFQDLAYESVRCTQTWGGKRVLTAVVDDLFYLFEAIGGFLLFAVLLSTVNPVIAVFLTIASAVPYYFVKKSQEFYEKNREQWTKIDRIQWYLLQASERLEYGKDVRMYSLKNWFLSVYSERMQERNALDHKLFKRQMTADFSDLLILLLRDGLCYFLLLNKVLTGQISAGMFVIMFAAVSNFSNCVNEIVKYYGELKGDCRQVNSLHNILNVPYQSGNQNAENEEKARELVLENVSFRYSEGKAPTIQGINLHIKAGEKVALIGV
;
A
#
# COMPACT_ATOMS: atom_id res chain seq x y z
N MET A 1 -13.76 -11.09 27.19
CA MET A 1 -12.42 -11.07 26.65
C MET A 1 -12.21 -9.72 25.99
N ASP A 2 -11.32 -8.93 26.55
CA ASP A 2 -10.97 -7.59 26.00
C ASP A 2 -10.48 -7.75 24.57
N ASN A 3 -11.32 -7.38 23.62
CA ASN A 3 -10.98 -7.43 22.19
C ASN A 3 -10.20 -6.16 21.79
N LYS A 4 -9.16 -5.81 22.59
CA LYS A 4 -8.26 -4.72 22.25
C LYS A 4 -7.58 -5.04 20.92
N ARG A 5 -7.71 -4.16 19.93
CA ARG A 5 -6.98 -4.24 18.66
C ARG A 5 -5.50 -4.44 18.94
N ILE A 6 -4.95 -5.56 18.52
CA ILE A 6 -3.52 -5.84 18.67
C ILE A 6 -2.78 -5.05 17.59
N ILE A 7 -1.79 -4.27 18.01
CA ILE A 7 -0.91 -3.54 17.09
C ILE A 7 0.29 -4.45 16.81
N TYR A 8 0.26 -5.11 15.65
CA TYR A 8 1.35 -5.96 15.19
C TYR A 8 2.50 -5.11 14.65
N SER A 9 3.72 -5.60 14.81
CA SER A 9 4.90 -4.97 14.25
C SER A 9 4.88 -5.02 12.71
N THR A 10 5.64 -4.13 12.06
CA THR A 10 5.76 -4.14 10.58
C THR A 10 6.21 -5.51 10.06
N ARG A 11 7.13 -6.18 10.78
CA ARG A 11 7.62 -7.53 10.39
C ARG A 11 6.52 -8.59 10.47
N GLU A 12 5.68 -8.55 11.49
CA GLU A 12 4.56 -9.48 11.66
C GLU A 12 3.50 -9.26 10.58
N ASN A 13 3.19 -8.01 10.24
CA ASN A 13 2.25 -7.69 9.17
C ASN A 13 2.77 -8.13 7.80
N ILE A 14 4.07 -7.94 7.49
CA ILE A 14 4.69 -8.48 6.28
C ILE A 14 4.58 -10.01 6.26
N LYS A 15 4.96 -10.67 7.35
CA LYS A 15 4.90 -12.14 7.44
C LYS A 15 3.48 -12.66 7.23
N SER A 16 2.48 -12.04 7.87
CA SER A 16 1.07 -12.40 7.72
C SER A 16 0.60 -12.23 6.27
N THR A 17 0.95 -11.11 5.62
CA THR A 17 0.64 -10.87 4.21
C THR A 17 1.29 -11.93 3.32
N LEU A 18 2.57 -12.22 3.50
CA LEU A 18 3.26 -13.25 2.73
C LEU A 18 2.64 -14.65 2.91
N VAL A 19 2.20 -15.00 4.13
CA VAL A 19 1.48 -16.25 4.40
C VAL A 19 0.17 -16.33 3.61
N ILE A 20 -0.58 -15.24 3.48
CA ILE A 20 -1.79 -15.18 2.65
C ILE A 20 -1.46 -15.48 1.19
N PHE A 21 -0.39 -14.88 0.65
CA PHE A 21 0.05 -15.14 -0.72
C PHE A 21 0.56 -16.58 -0.91
N LEU A 22 1.30 -17.11 0.05
CA LEU A 22 1.75 -18.51 0.02
C LEU A 22 0.57 -19.49 0.04
N LYS A 23 -0.47 -19.19 0.83
CA LYS A 23 -1.70 -19.99 0.92
C LYS A 23 -2.47 -20.01 -0.41
N TYR A 24 -2.63 -18.86 -1.07
CA TYR A 24 -3.52 -18.75 -2.22
C TYR A 24 -2.82 -18.81 -3.58
N LYS A 25 -1.62 -18.24 -3.71
CA LYS A 25 -0.93 -18.16 -5.00
C LYS A 25 0.58 -17.92 -4.82
N LYS A 26 1.32 -18.93 -4.33
CA LYS A 26 2.77 -18.86 -4.12
C LYS A 26 3.58 -18.44 -5.37
N SER A 27 3.08 -18.77 -6.57
CA SER A 27 3.76 -18.41 -7.82
C SER A 27 3.91 -16.91 -8.03
N VAL A 28 3.05 -16.08 -7.41
CA VAL A 28 3.11 -14.62 -7.53
C VAL A 28 4.38 -14.06 -6.91
N LEU A 29 4.84 -14.61 -5.80
CA LEU A 29 6.07 -14.17 -5.14
C LEU A 29 7.30 -14.45 -6.03
N TRP A 30 7.32 -15.60 -6.72
CA TRP A 30 8.36 -15.90 -7.69
C TRP A 30 8.31 -14.97 -8.90
N VAL A 31 7.10 -14.67 -9.41
CA VAL A 31 6.93 -13.72 -10.52
C VAL A 31 7.46 -12.34 -10.12
N ASN A 32 7.13 -11.84 -8.92
CA ASN A 32 7.68 -10.57 -8.43
C ASN A 32 9.21 -10.60 -8.35
N PHE A 33 9.78 -11.67 -7.82
CA PHE A 33 11.24 -11.82 -7.73
C PHE A 33 11.91 -11.80 -9.12
N PHE A 34 11.35 -12.53 -10.09
CA PHE A 34 11.87 -12.54 -11.47
C PHE A 34 11.72 -11.18 -12.14
N VAL A 35 10.58 -10.51 -11.96
CA VAL A 35 10.38 -9.14 -12.47
C VAL A 35 11.40 -8.20 -11.87
N ALA A 36 11.58 -8.21 -10.55
CA ALA A 36 12.55 -7.36 -9.87
C ALA A 36 13.99 -7.58 -10.37
N LEU A 37 14.39 -8.85 -10.51
CA LEU A 37 15.72 -9.18 -11.03
C LEU A 37 15.90 -8.72 -12.47
N LEU A 38 14.90 -8.96 -13.33
CA LEU A 38 14.94 -8.58 -14.74
C LEU A 38 14.96 -7.06 -14.90
N THR A 39 14.16 -6.33 -14.10
CA THR A 39 14.17 -4.86 -14.07
C THR A 39 15.56 -4.32 -13.70
N LEU A 40 16.21 -4.88 -12.68
CA LEU A 40 17.57 -4.49 -12.29
C LEU A 40 18.58 -4.71 -13.43
N LEU A 41 18.50 -5.85 -14.09
CA LEU A 41 19.41 -6.16 -15.21
C LEU A 41 19.18 -5.23 -16.41
N THR A 42 17.92 -4.94 -16.76
CA THR A 42 17.59 -4.03 -17.86
C THR A 42 18.00 -2.60 -17.55
N GLN A 43 17.78 -2.12 -16.33
CA GLN A 43 18.20 -0.79 -15.89
C GLN A 43 19.73 -0.63 -15.96
N PHE A 44 20.47 -1.65 -15.52
CA PHE A 44 21.92 -1.66 -15.60
C PHE A 44 22.41 -1.68 -17.05
N ALA A 45 21.84 -2.55 -17.90
CA ALA A 45 22.18 -2.62 -19.32
C ALA A 45 21.85 -1.30 -20.05
N ALA A 46 20.70 -0.69 -19.76
CA ALA A 46 20.30 0.61 -20.32
C ALA A 46 21.25 1.75 -19.90
N THR A 47 21.82 1.68 -18.68
CA THR A 47 22.83 2.65 -18.21
C THR A 47 24.15 2.52 -18.97
N TYR A 48 24.57 1.30 -19.30
CA TYR A 48 25.83 1.04 -20.00
C TYR A 48 25.76 1.32 -21.51
N LEU A 49 24.59 1.11 -22.10
CA LEU A 49 24.43 1.13 -23.56
C LEU A 49 24.86 2.46 -24.22
N PRO A 50 24.43 3.66 -23.74
CA PRO A 50 24.81 4.92 -24.39
C PRO A 50 26.33 5.16 -24.38
N GLY A 51 26.99 4.90 -23.26
CA GLY A 51 28.43 5.11 -23.15
C GLY A 51 29.23 4.12 -24.01
N TRP A 52 28.77 2.87 -24.08
CA TRP A 52 29.36 1.87 -24.97
C TRP A 52 29.21 2.25 -26.44
N ILE A 53 28.08 2.83 -26.86
CA ILE A 53 27.88 3.37 -28.20
C ILE A 53 28.88 4.50 -28.49
N VAL A 54 29.06 5.43 -27.52
CA VAL A 54 30.04 6.54 -27.67
C VAL A 54 31.45 6.01 -27.86
N ASP A 55 31.89 5.04 -27.07
CA ASP A 55 33.22 4.44 -27.22
C ASP A 55 33.41 3.68 -28.55
N LEU A 56 32.36 3.03 -29.05
CA LEU A 56 32.38 2.39 -30.38
C LEU A 56 32.44 3.41 -31.51
N LEU A 57 31.76 4.57 -31.39
CA LEU A 57 31.77 5.63 -32.40
C LEU A 57 33.15 6.33 -32.52
N THR A 58 33.92 6.35 -31.45
CA THR A 58 35.27 6.91 -31.44
C THR A 58 36.34 5.96 -31.97
N GLY A 59 35.99 4.68 -32.22
CA GLY A 59 36.92 3.64 -32.76
C GLY A 59 36.96 3.57 -34.27
N GLU A 60 38.02 2.98 -34.83
CA GLU A 60 38.32 2.95 -36.26
C GLU A 60 37.34 2.11 -37.13
N ASN A 61 36.48 1.26 -36.55
CA ASN A 61 35.52 0.40 -37.27
C ASN A 61 34.06 0.60 -36.81
N ALA A 62 33.65 1.87 -36.60
CA ALA A 62 32.37 2.22 -35.98
C ALA A 62 31.11 1.61 -36.66
N GLY A 63 31.04 1.64 -37.99
CA GLY A 63 29.82 1.30 -38.73
C GLY A 63 29.39 -0.18 -38.59
N THR A 64 30.31 -1.13 -38.76
CA THR A 64 29.99 -2.56 -38.69
C THR A 64 29.83 -3.07 -37.26
N GLN A 65 30.58 -2.52 -36.32
CA GLN A 65 30.53 -2.90 -34.92
C GLN A 65 29.23 -2.45 -34.24
N ILE A 66 28.64 -1.31 -34.61
CA ILE A 66 27.35 -0.85 -34.10
C ILE A 66 26.25 -1.87 -34.40
N TRP A 67 26.12 -2.29 -35.67
CA TRP A 67 25.07 -3.24 -36.07
C TRP A 67 25.24 -4.62 -35.44
N THR A 68 26.47 -5.13 -35.34
CA THR A 68 26.72 -6.50 -34.85
C THR A 68 26.72 -6.60 -33.31
N ARG A 69 27.07 -5.54 -32.60
CA ARG A 69 27.21 -5.58 -31.14
C ARG A 69 26.09 -4.84 -30.39
N VAL A 70 25.68 -3.66 -30.89
CA VAL A 70 24.66 -2.82 -30.18
C VAL A 70 23.26 -3.33 -30.43
N LEU A 71 22.92 -3.69 -31.65
CA LEU A 71 21.56 -4.16 -32.00
C LEU A 71 21.10 -5.38 -31.19
N PRO A 72 21.92 -6.44 -30.96
CA PRO A 72 21.51 -7.55 -30.11
C PRO A 72 21.24 -7.13 -28.64
N VAL A 73 21.99 -6.19 -28.10
CA VAL A 73 21.78 -5.71 -26.72
C VAL A 73 20.50 -4.88 -26.63
N VAL A 74 20.23 -4.00 -27.59
CA VAL A 74 18.96 -3.27 -27.68
C VAL A 74 17.78 -4.23 -27.82
N ALA A 75 17.92 -5.25 -28.70
CA ALA A 75 16.88 -6.26 -28.84
C ALA A 75 16.66 -7.06 -27.55
N LEU A 76 17.73 -7.41 -26.83
CA LEU A 76 17.62 -8.09 -25.53
C LEU A 76 16.89 -7.22 -24.49
N ILE A 77 17.22 -5.93 -24.40
CA ILE A 77 16.52 -4.97 -23.52
C ILE A 77 15.04 -4.89 -23.91
N GLY A 78 14.72 -4.75 -25.20
CA GLY A 78 13.34 -4.70 -25.68
C GLY A 78 12.54 -5.99 -25.37
N ILE A 79 13.17 -7.15 -25.57
CA ILE A 79 12.55 -8.45 -25.22
C ILE A 79 12.33 -8.55 -23.71
N SER A 80 13.30 -8.12 -22.88
CA SER A 80 13.15 -8.17 -21.44
C SER A 80 12.01 -7.26 -20.95
N GLU A 81 11.84 -6.08 -21.52
CA GLU A 81 10.71 -5.18 -21.20
C GLU A 81 9.36 -5.81 -21.58
N LEU A 82 9.27 -6.46 -22.75
CA LEU A 82 8.07 -7.20 -23.14
C LEU A 82 7.75 -8.34 -22.16
N VAL A 83 8.77 -9.08 -21.72
CA VAL A 83 8.62 -10.16 -20.73
C VAL A 83 8.13 -9.60 -19.39
N ILE A 84 8.73 -8.49 -18.93
CA ILE A 84 8.32 -7.79 -17.70
C ILE A 84 6.83 -7.39 -17.79
N GLU A 85 6.40 -6.80 -18.90
CA GLU A 85 5.02 -6.37 -19.08
C GLU A 85 4.03 -7.57 -19.06
N VAL A 86 4.37 -8.66 -19.75
CA VAL A 86 3.56 -9.89 -19.74
C VAL A 86 3.46 -10.49 -18.33
N LEU A 87 4.57 -10.50 -17.58
CA LEU A 87 4.60 -10.99 -16.21
C LEU A 87 3.79 -10.08 -15.29
N ASN A 88 3.86 -8.77 -15.46
CA ASN A 88 3.09 -7.79 -14.68
C ASN A 88 1.56 -7.95 -14.91
N ARG A 89 1.12 -8.24 -16.14
CA ARG A 89 -0.29 -8.55 -16.42
C ARG A 89 -0.74 -9.84 -15.74
N LYS A 90 0.07 -10.89 -15.78
CA LYS A 90 -0.21 -12.15 -15.05
C LYS A 90 -0.24 -11.93 -13.53
N LYS A 91 0.67 -11.10 -13.02
CA LYS A 91 0.72 -10.69 -11.61
C LYS A 91 -0.57 -9.97 -11.19
N ALA A 92 -1.05 -9.03 -12.00
CA ALA A 92 -2.28 -8.27 -11.71
C ALA A 92 -3.52 -9.17 -11.56
N LEU A 93 -3.69 -10.15 -12.47
CA LEU A 93 -4.77 -11.14 -12.40
C LEU A 93 -4.65 -12.02 -11.14
N ALA A 94 -3.44 -12.45 -10.82
CA ALA A 94 -3.20 -13.26 -9.62
C ALA A 94 -3.44 -12.47 -8.32
N TYR A 95 -3.09 -11.19 -8.29
CA TYR A 95 -3.37 -10.27 -7.18
C TYR A 95 -4.88 -10.10 -6.97
N GLN A 96 -5.65 -9.96 -8.03
CA GLN A 96 -7.09 -9.90 -7.95
C GLN A 96 -7.67 -11.19 -7.33
N ALA A 97 -7.19 -12.36 -7.78
CA ALA A 97 -7.64 -13.64 -7.23
C ALA A 97 -7.30 -13.81 -5.73
N VAL A 98 -6.10 -13.41 -5.29
CA VAL A 98 -5.71 -13.44 -3.88
C VAL A 98 -6.60 -12.51 -3.06
N SER A 99 -6.84 -11.28 -3.55
CA SER A 99 -7.67 -10.30 -2.85
C SER A 99 -9.11 -10.77 -2.69
N GLN A 100 -9.70 -11.37 -3.74
CA GLN A 100 -11.05 -11.94 -3.67
C GLN A 100 -11.15 -13.09 -2.68
N LYS A 101 -10.18 -14.02 -2.69
CA LYS A 101 -10.14 -15.12 -1.72
C LYS A 101 -9.98 -14.62 -0.29
N THR A 102 -9.14 -13.62 -0.07
CA THR A 102 -8.98 -13.00 1.24
C THR A 102 -10.26 -12.30 1.69
N ALA A 103 -10.96 -11.61 0.79
CA ALA A 103 -12.27 -11.02 1.10
C ALA A 103 -13.31 -12.07 1.48
N LEU A 104 -13.30 -13.25 0.83
CA LEU A 104 -14.15 -14.37 1.21
C LEU A 104 -13.80 -14.92 2.61
N ASP A 105 -12.52 -14.99 2.97
CA ASP A 105 -12.12 -15.39 4.34
C ASP A 105 -12.62 -14.37 5.38
N ILE A 106 -12.53 -13.07 5.08
CA ILE A 106 -13.08 -12.01 5.95
C ILE A 106 -14.59 -12.20 6.12
N ASN A 107 -15.32 -12.39 5.02
CA ASN A 107 -16.77 -12.60 5.06
C ASN A 107 -17.14 -13.85 5.87
N ARG A 108 -16.39 -14.94 5.74
CA ARG A 108 -16.59 -16.15 6.57
C ARG A 108 -16.45 -15.86 8.07
N VAL A 109 -15.43 -15.07 8.44
CA VAL A 109 -15.29 -14.67 9.83
C VAL A 109 -16.45 -13.79 10.30
N GLN A 110 -16.91 -12.84 9.46
CA GLN A 110 -18.05 -11.97 9.79
C GLN A 110 -19.34 -12.75 10.00
N VAL A 111 -19.64 -13.70 9.09
CA VAL A 111 -20.86 -14.53 9.16
C VAL A 111 -20.77 -15.55 10.30
N GLY A 112 -19.57 -16.08 10.58
CA GLY A 112 -19.34 -17.07 11.64
C GLY A 112 -19.03 -16.47 13.01
N ALA A 113 -18.91 -15.16 13.14
CA ALA A 113 -18.67 -14.51 14.41
C ALA A 113 -19.88 -14.61 15.33
N ARG A 114 -19.65 -14.62 16.64
CA ARG A 114 -20.74 -14.58 17.61
C ARG A 114 -21.59 -13.34 17.42
N TYR A 115 -22.90 -13.46 17.43
CA TYR A 115 -23.84 -12.36 17.22
C TYR A 115 -23.53 -11.14 18.09
N ARG A 116 -23.17 -11.33 19.34
CA ARG A 116 -22.75 -10.26 20.26
C ARG A 116 -21.59 -9.42 19.69
N LEU A 117 -20.59 -10.06 19.05
CA LEU A 117 -19.47 -9.33 18.45
C LEU A 117 -19.88 -8.52 17.25
N THR A 118 -20.83 -9.03 16.43
CA THR A 118 -21.29 -8.33 15.23
C THR A 118 -22.04 -7.03 15.56
N GLU A 119 -22.60 -6.91 16.75
CA GLU A 119 -23.26 -5.70 17.26
C GLU A 119 -22.26 -4.68 17.85
N GLU A 120 -21.02 -5.11 18.16
CA GLU A 120 -20.01 -4.22 18.70
C GLU A 120 -19.44 -3.32 17.59
N LYS A 121 -19.47 -2.00 17.81
CA LYS A 121 -18.96 -1.00 16.85
C LYS A 121 -17.50 -1.26 16.48
N GLU A 122 -16.68 -1.67 17.44
CA GLU A 122 -15.26 -1.96 17.21
C GLU A 122 -15.07 -3.10 16.20
N PHE A 123 -15.90 -4.15 16.26
CA PHE A 123 -15.87 -5.25 15.30
C PHE A 123 -16.36 -4.80 13.93
N GLN A 124 -17.42 -3.99 13.86
CA GLN A 124 -17.92 -3.45 12.58
C GLN A 124 -16.88 -2.56 11.89
N ASP A 125 -16.22 -1.68 12.66
CA ASP A 125 -15.13 -0.84 12.14
C ASP A 125 -13.93 -1.70 11.66
N LEU A 126 -13.57 -2.73 12.43
CA LEU A 126 -12.50 -3.68 12.07
C LEU A 126 -12.83 -4.44 10.79
N ALA A 127 -14.07 -4.92 10.65
CA ALA A 127 -14.55 -5.62 9.47
C ALA A 127 -14.50 -4.72 8.23
N TYR A 128 -15.00 -3.50 8.35
CA TYR A 128 -14.98 -2.50 7.29
C TYR A 128 -13.56 -2.17 6.82
N GLU A 129 -12.66 -1.86 7.75
CA GLU A 129 -11.24 -1.58 7.46
C GLU A 129 -10.56 -2.76 6.76
N SER A 130 -10.86 -3.98 7.20
CA SER A 130 -10.29 -5.22 6.65
C SER A 130 -10.73 -5.50 5.21
N VAL A 131 -12.01 -5.30 4.92
CA VAL A 131 -12.54 -5.41 3.53
C VAL A 131 -11.89 -4.36 2.63
N ARG A 132 -11.72 -3.13 3.11
CA ARG A 132 -11.03 -2.07 2.36
C ARG A 132 -9.60 -2.45 1.95
N CYS A 133 -8.88 -3.22 2.76
CA CYS A 133 -7.53 -3.68 2.40
C CYS A 133 -7.52 -4.60 1.17
N THR A 134 -8.63 -5.29 0.89
CA THR A 134 -8.77 -6.20 -0.26
C THR A 134 -9.33 -5.53 -1.51
N GLN A 135 -9.90 -4.34 -1.38
CA GLN A 135 -10.49 -3.57 -2.48
C GLN A 135 -9.53 -2.52 -3.01
N THR A 136 -9.75 -2.11 -4.27
CA THR A 136 -9.00 -1.00 -4.87
C THR A 136 -9.62 0.32 -4.41
N TRP A 137 -8.85 1.10 -3.67
CA TRP A 137 -9.24 2.42 -3.21
C TRP A 137 -8.18 3.45 -3.59
N GLY A 138 -8.57 4.52 -4.25
CA GLY A 138 -7.61 5.51 -4.73
C GLY A 138 -6.54 4.95 -5.68
N GLY A 139 -6.89 3.91 -6.47
CA GLY A 139 -5.97 3.27 -7.41
C GLY A 139 -5.02 2.24 -6.78
N LYS A 140 -4.98 2.13 -5.45
CA LYS A 140 -4.08 1.21 -4.71
C LYS A 140 -4.91 0.17 -3.94
N ARG A 141 -4.44 -1.08 -3.93
CA ARG A 141 -5.01 -2.17 -3.12
C ARG A 141 -3.98 -2.54 -2.06
N VAL A 142 -4.26 -2.20 -0.81
CA VAL A 142 -3.28 -2.25 0.30
C VAL A 142 -2.68 -3.64 0.49
N LEU A 143 -3.50 -4.70 0.44
CA LEU A 143 -3.02 -6.08 0.58
C LEU A 143 -1.92 -6.44 -0.42
N THR A 144 -2.06 -6.02 -1.68
CA THR A 144 -1.07 -6.31 -2.74
C THR A 144 0.09 -5.32 -2.73
N ALA A 145 -0.18 -4.08 -2.31
CA ALA A 145 0.82 -3.03 -2.21
C ALA A 145 1.95 -3.38 -1.24
N VAL A 146 1.65 -4.02 -0.10
CA VAL A 146 2.68 -4.51 0.83
C VAL A 146 3.69 -5.43 0.14
N VAL A 147 3.22 -6.29 -0.78
CA VAL A 147 4.12 -7.19 -1.54
C VAL A 147 4.87 -6.41 -2.60
N ASP A 148 4.21 -5.53 -3.35
CA ASP A 148 4.87 -4.70 -4.37
C ASP A 148 5.94 -3.80 -3.74
N ASP A 149 5.63 -3.10 -2.65
CA ASP A 149 6.57 -2.22 -1.95
C ASP A 149 7.80 -2.99 -1.44
N LEU A 150 7.61 -4.25 -1.00
CA LEU A 150 8.72 -5.10 -0.57
C LEU A 150 9.68 -5.41 -1.74
N PHE A 151 9.14 -5.73 -2.93
CA PHE A 151 9.96 -6.03 -4.11
C PHE A 151 10.55 -4.77 -4.74
N TYR A 152 9.84 -3.64 -4.75
CA TYR A 152 10.40 -2.34 -5.16
C TYR A 152 11.52 -1.89 -4.22
N LEU A 153 11.39 -2.14 -2.92
CA LEU A 153 12.48 -1.89 -1.98
C LEU A 153 13.69 -2.80 -2.26
N PHE A 154 13.45 -4.06 -2.62
CA PHE A 154 14.52 -4.97 -3.05
C PHE A 154 15.20 -4.47 -4.34
N GLU A 155 14.46 -4.02 -5.34
CA GLU A 155 14.99 -3.41 -6.57
C GLU A 155 15.81 -2.16 -6.26
N ALA A 156 15.29 -1.25 -5.45
CA ALA A 156 15.99 -0.01 -5.10
C ALA A 156 17.30 -0.28 -4.33
N ILE A 157 17.32 -1.23 -3.40
CA ILE A 157 18.54 -1.64 -2.69
C ILE A 157 19.53 -2.33 -3.65
N GLY A 158 19.03 -3.21 -4.51
CA GLY A 158 19.84 -3.88 -5.54
C GLY A 158 20.49 -2.89 -6.50
N GLY A 159 19.70 -1.94 -7.01
CA GLY A 159 20.18 -0.85 -7.86
C GLY A 159 21.21 0.03 -7.16
N PHE A 160 20.93 0.42 -5.92
CA PHE A 160 21.88 1.17 -5.08
C PHE A 160 23.23 0.46 -4.98
N LEU A 161 23.25 -0.84 -4.68
CA LEU A 161 24.48 -1.62 -4.57
C LEU A 161 25.22 -1.72 -5.91
N LEU A 162 24.50 -2.00 -7.01
CA LEU A 162 25.08 -2.09 -8.34
C LEU A 162 25.72 -0.77 -8.79
N PHE A 163 25.02 0.34 -8.64
CA PHE A 163 25.55 1.66 -9.02
C PHE A 163 26.61 2.16 -8.06
N ALA A 164 26.55 1.81 -6.77
CA ALA A 164 27.62 2.11 -5.81
C ALA A 164 28.93 1.41 -6.22
N VAL A 165 28.88 0.12 -6.57
CA VAL A 165 30.05 -0.64 -7.07
C VAL A 165 30.57 0.01 -8.35
N LEU A 166 29.68 0.32 -9.31
CA LEU A 166 30.07 0.95 -10.57
C LEU A 166 30.77 2.30 -10.36
N LEU A 167 30.22 3.19 -9.54
CA LEU A 167 30.83 4.49 -9.23
C LEU A 167 32.15 4.36 -8.48
N SER A 168 32.28 3.33 -7.64
CA SER A 168 33.52 3.07 -6.88
C SER A 168 34.67 2.65 -7.77
N THR A 169 34.43 2.11 -9.00
CA THR A 169 35.50 1.77 -9.96
C THR A 169 36.28 2.99 -10.43
N VAL A 170 35.63 4.16 -10.49
CA VAL A 170 36.28 5.41 -10.92
C VAL A 170 36.80 6.20 -9.71
N ASN A 171 35.97 6.36 -8.68
CA ASN A 171 36.35 7.01 -7.44
C ASN A 171 35.40 6.65 -6.28
N PRO A 172 35.85 5.89 -5.26
CA PRO A 172 34.99 5.51 -4.14
C PRO A 172 34.48 6.69 -3.32
N VAL A 173 35.18 7.83 -3.34
CA VAL A 173 34.76 9.05 -2.63
C VAL A 173 33.45 9.59 -3.21
N ILE A 174 33.20 9.42 -4.53
CA ILE A 174 31.97 9.86 -5.16
C ILE A 174 30.77 9.10 -4.58
N ALA A 175 30.85 7.78 -4.45
CA ALA A 175 29.76 6.96 -3.92
C ALA A 175 29.45 7.31 -2.45
N VAL A 176 30.47 7.53 -1.62
CA VAL A 176 30.31 7.94 -0.21
C VAL A 176 29.69 9.34 -0.13
N PHE A 177 30.19 10.28 -0.93
CA PHE A 177 29.65 11.65 -0.98
C PHE A 177 28.16 11.66 -1.39
N LEU A 178 27.80 10.92 -2.45
CA LEU A 178 26.42 10.80 -2.90
C LEU A 178 25.49 10.23 -1.81
N THR A 179 25.94 9.21 -1.10
CA THR A 179 25.18 8.59 0.00
C THR A 179 24.92 9.60 1.13
N ILE A 180 25.95 10.35 1.54
CA ILE A 180 25.82 11.36 2.60
C ILE A 180 24.93 12.53 2.14
N ALA A 181 25.11 13.01 0.91
CA ALA A 181 24.30 14.09 0.36
C ALA A 181 22.81 13.75 0.29
N SER A 182 22.47 12.48 0.01
CA SER A 182 21.10 12.01 -0.02
C SER A 182 20.41 11.92 1.36
N ALA A 183 21.15 12.00 2.46
CA ALA A 183 20.58 12.01 3.81
C ALA A 183 19.83 13.32 4.12
N VAL A 184 20.15 14.42 3.45
CA VAL A 184 19.54 15.73 3.73
C VAL A 184 18.08 15.81 3.21
N PRO A 185 17.75 15.46 1.97
CA PRO A 185 16.36 15.37 1.52
C PRO A 185 15.54 14.42 2.38
N TYR A 186 16.12 13.29 2.78
CA TYR A 186 15.46 12.33 3.66
C TYR A 186 14.94 12.96 4.96
N TYR A 187 15.71 13.85 5.58
CA TYR A 187 15.29 14.56 6.80
C TYR A 187 14.01 15.37 6.57
N PHE A 188 13.92 16.11 5.47
CA PHE A 188 12.73 16.92 5.14
C PHE A 188 11.52 16.05 4.79
N VAL A 189 11.71 14.99 4.02
CA VAL A 189 10.66 14.02 3.69
C VAL A 189 10.12 13.37 4.97
N LYS A 190 10.99 12.92 5.87
CA LYS A 190 10.61 12.34 7.16
C LYS A 190 9.78 13.32 7.99
N LYS A 191 10.16 14.60 8.05
CA LYS A 191 9.42 15.63 8.78
C LYS A 191 8.03 15.89 8.19
N SER A 192 7.88 15.80 6.88
CA SER A 192 6.59 15.88 6.20
C SER A 192 5.70 14.67 6.54
N GLN A 193 6.27 13.46 6.53
CA GLN A 193 5.56 12.23 6.91
C GLN A 193 5.13 12.25 8.39
N GLU A 194 5.98 12.69 9.30
CA GLU A 194 5.64 12.83 10.72
C GLU A 194 4.47 13.81 10.95
N PHE A 195 4.45 14.90 10.17
CA PHE A 195 3.32 15.84 10.23
C PHE A 195 2.02 15.20 9.75
N TYR A 196 2.07 14.46 8.64
CA TYR A 196 0.90 13.71 8.15
C TYR A 196 0.38 12.73 9.20
N GLU A 197 1.27 11.92 9.77
CA GLU A 197 0.91 10.93 10.80
C GLU A 197 0.29 11.58 12.04
N LYS A 198 0.88 12.67 12.52
CA LYS A 198 0.38 13.39 13.70
C LYS A 198 -1.03 13.94 13.52
N ASN A 199 -1.39 14.32 12.31
CA ASN A 199 -2.69 14.92 12.01
C ASN A 199 -3.65 13.94 11.31
N ARG A 200 -3.27 12.68 11.11
CA ARG A 200 -4.03 11.68 10.36
C ARG A 200 -5.48 11.53 10.83
N GLU A 201 -5.72 11.56 12.11
CA GLU A 201 -7.06 11.46 12.68
C GLU A 201 -8.00 12.58 12.19
N GLN A 202 -7.46 13.80 12.00
CA GLN A 202 -8.25 14.93 11.50
C GLN A 202 -8.69 14.69 10.06
N TRP A 203 -7.77 14.22 9.17
CA TRP A 203 -8.13 13.82 7.81
C TRP A 203 -9.16 12.69 7.80
N THR A 204 -8.93 11.65 8.58
CA THR A 204 -9.85 10.49 8.65
C THR A 204 -11.25 10.90 9.11
N LYS A 205 -11.35 11.85 10.08
CA LYS A 205 -12.62 12.36 10.54
C LYS A 205 -13.38 13.13 9.45
N ILE A 206 -12.67 14.01 8.74
CA ILE A 206 -13.25 14.80 7.65
C ILE A 206 -13.69 13.89 6.50
N ASP A 207 -12.84 12.96 6.07
CA ASP A 207 -13.13 12.01 5.00
C ASP A 207 -14.36 11.15 5.33
N ARG A 208 -14.51 10.70 6.58
CA ARG A 208 -15.68 9.93 7.01
C ARG A 208 -16.96 10.73 6.91
N ILE A 209 -16.94 12.01 7.31
CA ILE A 209 -18.11 12.89 7.21
C ILE A 209 -18.47 13.14 5.75
N GLN A 210 -17.48 13.46 4.91
CA GLN A 210 -17.68 13.68 3.48
C GLN A 210 -18.25 12.42 2.79
N TRP A 211 -17.72 11.25 3.13
CA TRP A 211 -18.20 9.97 2.62
C TRP A 211 -19.64 9.70 3.01
N TYR A 212 -19.98 9.96 4.28
CA TYR A 212 -21.36 9.83 4.76
C TYR A 212 -22.32 10.73 4.00
N LEU A 213 -21.97 12.02 3.82
CA LEU A 213 -22.77 12.97 3.06
C LEU A 213 -22.94 12.54 1.60
N LEU A 214 -21.89 12.06 0.96
CA LEU A 214 -21.92 11.57 -0.41
C LEU A 214 -22.86 10.35 -0.52
N GLN A 215 -22.70 9.35 0.33
CA GLN A 215 -23.57 8.18 0.35
C GLN A 215 -25.03 8.55 0.62
N ALA A 216 -25.30 9.45 1.54
CA ALA A 216 -26.66 9.91 1.82
C ALA A 216 -27.29 10.62 0.61
N SER A 217 -26.48 11.35 -0.18
CA SER A 217 -26.98 12.04 -1.38
C SER A 217 -27.26 11.09 -2.56
N GLU A 218 -26.55 9.95 -2.63
CA GLU A 218 -26.68 8.96 -3.72
C GLU A 218 -27.84 7.95 -3.49
N ARG A 219 -28.26 7.75 -2.24
CA ARG A 219 -29.31 6.78 -1.92
C ARG A 219 -30.67 7.30 -2.30
N LEU A 220 -31.38 6.57 -3.17
CA LEU A 220 -32.74 6.89 -3.60
C LEU A 220 -33.74 6.93 -2.45
N GLU A 221 -33.47 6.16 -1.38
CA GLU A 221 -34.30 6.13 -0.15
C GLU A 221 -34.47 7.51 0.48
N TYR A 222 -33.39 8.32 0.49
CA TYR A 222 -33.42 9.67 1.05
C TYR A 222 -33.88 10.74 0.03
N GLY A 223 -34.02 10.39 -1.23
CA GLY A 223 -34.35 11.35 -2.29
C GLY A 223 -35.68 12.09 -2.07
N LYS A 224 -36.69 11.42 -1.46
CA LYS A 224 -37.96 12.02 -1.09
C LYS A 224 -37.77 13.06 0.03
N ASP A 225 -37.06 12.69 1.08
CA ASP A 225 -36.85 13.57 2.24
C ASP A 225 -36.00 14.79 1.89
N VAL A 226 -34.94 14.60 1.11
CA VAL A 226 -34.09 15.68 0.60
C VAL A 226 -34.90 16.72 -0.18
N ARG A 227 -35.86 16.27 -1.00
CA ARG A 227 -36.73 17.17 -1.79
C ARG A 227 -37.78 17.82 -0.91
N MET A 228 -38.46 17.04 -0.05
CA MET A 228 -39.56 17.51 0.80
C MET A 228 -39.09 18.56 1.81
N TYR A 229 -37.92 18.37 2.40
CA TYR A 229 -37.32 19.31 3.38
C TYR A 229 -36.36 20.30 2.76
N SER A 230 -36.21 20.33 1.39
CA SER A 230 -35.32 21.24 0.67
C SER A 230 -33.86 21.22 1.19
N LEU A 231 -33.36 20.03 1.54
CA LEU A 231 -32.05 19.85 2.19
C LEU A 231 -30.84 20.05 1.28
N LYS A 232 -31.04 20.29 -0.03
CA LYS A 232 -29.95 20.47 -1.02
C LYS A 232 -28.91 21.49 -0.55
N ASN A 233 -29.36 22.68 -0.16
CA ASN A 233 -28.45 23.77 0.21
C ASN A 233 -27.70 23.46 1.53
N TRP A 234 -28.38 22.79 2.45
CA TRP A 234 -27.76 22.33 3.68
C TRP A 234 -26.64 21.29 3.41
N PHE A 235 -26.91 20.28 2.58
CA PHE A 235 -25.90 19.31 2.18
C PHE A 235 -24.68 19.97 1.54
N LEU A 236 -24.91 20.89 0.59
CA LEU A 236 -23.84 21.62 -0.08
C LEU A 236 -23.05 22.50 0.90
N SER A 237 -23.69 23.18 1.83
CA SER A 237 -22.99 24.03 2.81
C SER A 237 -22.11 23.20 3.75
N VAL A 238 -22.61 22.08 4.29
CA VAL A 238 -21.85 21.20 5.17
C VAL A 238 -20.69 20.55 4.40
N TYR A 239 -20.92 20.09 3.17
CA TYR A 239 -19.87 19.51 2.34
C TYR A 239 -18.77 20.54 2.05
N SER A 240 -19.15 21.77 1.66
CA SER A 240 -18.19 22.82 1.35
C SER A 240 -17.37 23.26 2.58
N GLU A 241 -17.99 23.35 3.74
CA GLU A 241 -17.30 23.63 5.01
C GLU A 241 -16.23 22.57 5.32
N ARG A 242 -16.60 21.26 5.23
CA ARG A 242 -15.65 20.18 5.44
C ARG A 242 -14.54 20.14 4.39
N MET A 243 -14.85 20.50 3.15
CA MET A 243 -13.86 20.61 2.08
C MET A 243 -12.88 21.75 2.34
N GLN A 244 -13.34 22.88 2.87
CA GLN A 244 -12.44 23.98 3.25
C GLN A 244 -11.52 23.57 4.42
N GLU A 245 -12.02 22.88 5.42
CA GLU A 245 -11.20 22.34 6.51
C GLU A 245 -10.12 21.37 5.96
N ARG A 246 -10.53 20.47 5.05
CA ARG A 246 -9.61 19.56 4.39
C ARG A 246 -8.54 20.29 3.60
N ASN A 247 -8.94 21.22 2.75
CA ASN A 247 -8.02 22.01 1.95
C ASN A 247 -7.00 22.79 2.80
N ALA A 248 -7.42 23.29 3.97
CA ALA A 248 -6.51 23.98 4.89
C ALA A 248 -5.43 23.02 5.47
N LEU A 249 -5.80 21.77 5.75
CA LEU A 249 -4.85 20.74 6.19
C LEU A 249 -3.93 20.31 5.04
N ASP A 250 -4.51 20.05 3.87
CA ASP A 250 -3.78 19.65 2.67
C ASP A 250 -2.78 20.75 2.26
N HIS A 251 -3.15 22.01 2.37
CA HIS A 251 -2.25 23.13 2.08
C HIS A 251 -1.06 23.21 3.04
N LYS A 252 -1.26 22.90 4.33
CA LYS A 252 -0.16 22.82 5.30
C LYS A 252 0.77 21.65 4.99
N LEU A 253 0.23 20.51 4.58
CA LEU A 253 1.02 19.35 4.16
C LEU A 253 1.78 19.66 2.88
N PHE A 254 1.12 20.22 1.88
CA PHE A 254 1.70 20.60 0.60
C PHE A 254 2.90 21.56 0.76
N LYS A 255 2.77 22.60 1.60
CA LYS A 255 3.91 23.50 1.89
C LYS A 255 5.12 22.75 2.45
N ARG A 256 4.90 21.73 3.29
CA ARG A 256 6.00 20.92 3.84
C ARG A 256 6.60 19.99 2.78
N GLN A 257 5.78 19.42 1.91
CA GLN A 257 6.24 18.64 0.77
C GLN A 257 7.05 19.50 -0.20
N MET A 258 6.54 20.69 -0.56
CA MET A 258 7.27 21.62 -1.40
C MET A 258 8.65 22.00 -0.81
N THR A 259 8.75 22.19 0.50
CA THR A 259 10.08 22.47 1.12
C THR A 259 11.00 21.26 1.02
N ALA A 260 10.48 20.04 1.10
CA ALA A 260 11.26 18.82 0.91
C ALA A 260 11.71 18.68 -0.55
N ASP A 261 10.79 18.87 -1.52
CA ASP A 261 11.08 18.78 -2.96
C ASP A 261 12.08 19.85 -3.40
N PHE A 262 11.94 21.07 -2.89
CA PHE A 262 12.89 22.17 -3.18
C PHE A 262 14.27 21.89 -2.59
N SER A 263 14.35 21.34 -1.37
CA SER A 263 15.62 20.94 -0.78
C SER A 263 16.30 19.81 -1.56
N ASP A 264 15.51 18.84 -2.06
CA ASP A 264 16.01 17.76 -2.91
C ASP A 264 16.59 18.30 -4.23
N LEU A 265 15.86 19.22 -4.88
CA LEU A 265 16.31 19.87 -6.11
C LEU A 265 17.62 20.63 -5.92
N LEU A 266 17.78 21.43 -4.86
CA LEU A 266 19.01 22.15 -4.57
C LEU A 266 20.18 21.19 -4.33
N ILE A 267 19.95 20.14 -3.56
CA ILE A 267 20.99 19.15 -3.26
C ILE A 267 21.34 18.36 -4.51
N LEU A 268 20.37 18.00 -5.36
CA LEU A 268 20.60 17.37 -6.64
C LEU A 268 21.51 18.22 -7.52
N LEU A 269 21.23 19.53 -7.67
CA LEU A 269 22.07 20.42 -8.43
C LEU A 269 23.50 20.52 -7.90
N LEU A 270 23.67 20.68 -6.59
CA LEU A 270 25.00 20.77 -5.97
C LEU A 270 25.76 19.45 -6.06
N ARG A 271 25.09 18.35 -5.74
CA ARG A 271 25.66 17.01 -5.69
C ARG A 271 26.05 16.52 -7.08
N ASP A 272 25.10 16.56 -8.02
CA ASP A 272 25.32 16.07 -9.38
C ASP A 272 26.28 16.99 -10.13
N GLY A 273 26.13 18.31 -9.96
CA GLY A 273 27.04 19.29 -10.53
C GLY A 273 28.50 19.10 -10.09
N LEU A 274 28.73 18.82 -8.80
CA LEU A 274 30.06 18.52 -8.29
C LEU A 274 30.61 17.19 -8.83
N CYS A 275 29.77 16.16 -8.88
CA CYS A 275 30.14 14.86 -9.47
C CYS A 275 30.49 15.00 -10.94
N TYR A 276 29.68 15.73 -11.72
CA TYR A 276 29.94 15.97 -13.14
C TYR A 276 31.20 16.78 -13.36
N PHE A 277 31.47 17.78 -12.53
CA PHE A 277 32.72 18.53 -12.56
C PHE A 277 33.96 17.63 -12.34
N LEU A 278 33.88 16.73 -11.33
CA LEU A 278 34.98 15.78 -11.03
C LEU A 278 35.16 14.76 -12.19
N LEU A 279 34.08 14.26 -12.77
CA LEU A 279 34.13 13.33 -13.88
C LEU A 279 34.67 14.01 -15.15
N LEU A 280 34.24 15.23 -15.45
CA LEU A 280 34.74 15.99 -16.60
C LEU A 280 36.25 16.24 -16.51
N ASN A 281 36.74 16.61 -15.31
CA ASN A 281 38.18 16.77 -15.08
C ASN A 281 38.97 15.47 -15.38
N LYS A 282 38.42 14.30 -15.03
CA LYS A 282 39.04 13.00 -15.36
C LYS A 282 39.06 12.69 -16.85
N VAL A 283 38.03 13.10 -17.60
CA VAL A 283 38.02 12.99 -19.07
C VAL A 283 39.09 13.90 -19.69
N LEU A 284 39.15 15.17 -19.26
CA LEU A 284 40.10 16.15 -19.80
C LEU A 284 41.54 15.74 -19.51
N THR A 285 41.80 15.05 -18.40
CA THR A 285 43.12 14.50 -18.06
C THR A 285 43.41 13.14 -18.71
N GLY A 286 42.51 12.63 -19.55
CA GLY A 286 42.67 11.36 -20.26
C GLY A 286 42.60 10.10 -19.37
N GLN A 287 42.11 10.22 -18.12
CA GLN A 287 42.00 9.09 -17.21
C GLN A 287 40.81 8.17 -17.49
N ILE A 288 39.76 8.69 -18.11
CA ILE A 288 38.56 7.91 -18.52
C ILE A 288 38.17 8.28 -19.95
N SER A 289 37.55 7.33 -20.69
CA SER A 289 37.02 7.57 -22.03
C SER A 289 35.76 8.44 -22.00
N ALA A 290 35.40 9.02 -23.16
CA ALA A 290 34.15 9.74 -23.30
C ALA A 290 32.93 8.85 -23.04
N GLY A 291 32.94 7.60 -23.49
CA GLY A 291 31.88 6.65 -23.21
C GLY A 291 31.78 6.31 -21.74
N MET A 292 32.92 6.13 -21.05
CA MET A 292 32.91 5.92 -19.60
C MET A 292 32.33 7.11 -18.84
N PHE A 293 32.57 8.35 -19.31
CA PHE A 293 31.93 9.54 -18.76
C PHE A 293 30.40 9.48 -18.87
N VAL A 294 29.87 9.08 -20.03
CA VAL A 294 28.41 8.93 -20.25
C VAL A 294 27.82 7.87 -19.32
N ILE A 295 28.51 6.72 -19.15
CA ILE A 295 28.07 5.67 -18.21
C ILE A 295 28.03 6.22 -16.77
N MET A 296 29.08 6.92 -16.35
CA MET A 296 29.18 7.48 -14.99
C MET A 296 28.14 8.59 -14.76
N PHE A 297 27.87 9.40 -15.76
CA PHE A 297 26.83 10.43 -15.72
C PHE A 297 25.44 9.79 -15.45
N ALA A 298 25.10 8.77 -16.19
CA ALA A 298 23.86 8.02 -16.00
C ALA A 298 23.84 7.27 -14.65
N ALA A 299 24.99 6.71 -14.24
CA ALA A 299 25.10 5.98 -12.97
C ALA A 299 24.89 6.88 -11.74
N VAL A 300 25.40 8.13 -11.76
CA VAL A 300 25.17 9.12 -10.69
C VAL A 300 23.69 9.41 -10.54
N SER A 301 22.98 9.64 -11.65
CA SER A 301 21.54 9.90 -11.65
C SER A 301 20.75 8.69 -11.14
N ASN A 302 21.03 7.49 -11.64
CA ASN A 302 20.35 6.26 -11.23
C ASN A 302 20.63 5.89 -9.77
N PHE A 303 21.87 6.08 -9.29
CA PHE A 303 22.22 5.91 -7.88
C PHE A 303 21.35 6.79 -6.98
N SER A 304 21.19 8.05 -7.36
CA SER A 304 20.37 9.02 -6.62
C SER A 304 18.90 8.64 -6.59
N ASN A 305 18.38 8.20 -7.74
CA ASN A 305 17.01 7.69 -7.83
C ASN A 305 16.79 6.48 -6.92
N CYS A 306 17.73 5.52 -6.90
CA CYS A 306 17.63 4.36 -6.01
C CYS A 306 17.58 4.76 -4.52
N VAL A 307 18.33 5.78 -4.09
CA VAL A 307 18.26 6.26 -2.70
C VAL A 307 16.88 6.85 -2.39
N ASN A 308 16.34 7.68 -3.29
CA ASN A 308 14.99 8.25 -3.12
C ASN A 308 13.91 7.16 -3.10
N GLU A 309 14.04 6.14 -3.95
CA GLU A 309 13.12 4.99 -4.00
C GLU A 309 13.18 4.15 -2.73
N ILE A 310 14.36 3.90 -2.15
CA ILE A 310 14.50 3.21 -0.85
C ILE A 310 13.68 3.94 0.22
N VAL A 311 13.84 5.26 0.30
CA VAL A 311 13.11 6.07 1.28
C VAL A 311 11.60 6.02 1.05
N LYS A 312 11.18 6.18 -0.21
CA LYS A 312 9.79 6.16 -0.63
C LYS A 312 9.14 4.82 -0.28
N TYR A 313 9.67 3.72 -0.80
CA TYR A 313 9.06 2.40 -0.64
C TYR A 313 9.14 1.88 0.81
N TYR A 314 10.17 2.25 1.57
CA TYR A 314 10.20 1.97 3.00
C TYR A 314 9.09 2.70 3.75
N GLY A 315 8.84 3.97 3.42
CA GLY A 315 7.75 4.76 3.99
C GLY A 315 6.36 4.20 3.63
N GLU A 316 6.15 3.86 2.34
CA GLU A 316 4.91 3.27 1.85
C GLU A 316 4.64 1.90 2.50
N LEU A 317 5.63 1.01 2.52
CA LEU A 317 5.56 -0.30 3.15
C LEU A 317 5.14 -0.20 4.63
N LYS A 318 5.71 0.75 5.37
CA LYS A 318 5.35 0.99 6.77
C LYS A 318 3.91 1.50 6.90
N GLY A 319 3.46 2.36 5.99
CA GLY A 319 2.09 2.88 5.93
C GLY A 319 1.07 1.79 5.62
N ASP A 320 1.35 0.97 4.62
CA ASP A 320 0.49 -0.13 4.19
C ASP A 320 0.41 -1.26 5.23
N CYS A 321 1.53 -1.59 5.87
CA CYS A 321 1.55 -2.55 6.98
C CYS A 321 0.64 -2.12 8.14
N ARG A 322 0.52 -0.82 8.42
CA ARG A 322 -0.42 -0.33 9.44
C ARG A 322 -1.88 -0.53 9.03
N GLN A 323 -2.19 -0.41 7.74
CA GLN A 323 -3.54 -0.64 7.25
C GLN A 323 -3.89 -2.14 7.22
N VAL A 324 -2.93 -3.00 6.86
CA VAL A 324 -3.10 -4.47 6.89
C VAL A 324 -3.27 -5.00 8.32
N ASN A 325 -2.89 -4.23 9.34
CA ASN A 325 -3.08 -4.62 10.73
C ASN A 325 -4.54 -4.98 11.08
N SER A 326 -5.51 -4.27 10.52
CA SER A 326 -6.94 -4.58 10.69
C SER A 326 -7.30 -5.94 10.07
N LEU A 327 -6.77 -6.25 8.88
CA LEU A 327 -6.94 -7.55 8.24
C LEU A 327 -6.37 -8.69 9.09
N HIS A 328 -5.19 -8.48 9.68
CA HIS A 328 -4.57 -9.46 10.57
C HIS A 328 -5.42 -9.70 11.83
N ASN A 329 -5.95 -8.64 12.43
CA ASN A 329 -6.82 -8.76 13.59
C ASN A 329 -8.10 -9.53 13.28
N ILE A 330 -8.80 -9.23 12.17
CA ILE A 330 -10.07 -9.90 11.86
C ILE A 330 -9.89 -11.38 11.55
N LEU A 331 -8.82 -11.76 10.85
CA LEU A 331 -8.55 -13.16 10.52
C LEU A 331 -8.19 -14.02 11.76
N ASN A 332 -7.81 -13.38 12.87
CA ASN A 332 -7.53 -14.03 14.14
C ASN A 332 -8.74 -14.06 15.10
N VAL A 333 -9.89 -13.48 14.70
CA VAL A 333 -11.12 -13.57 15.49
C VAL A 333 -11.61 -15.02 15.51
N PRO A 334 -11.81 -15.64 16.69
CA PRO A 334 -12.37 -16.98 16.75
C PRO A 334 -13.80 -16.99 16.22
N TYR A 335 -14.05 -17.75 15.19
CA TYR A 335 -15.41 -17.97 14.70
C TYR A 335 -15.94 -19.31 15.20
N GLN A 336 -17.21 -19.35 15.55
CA GLN A 336 -17.90 -20.60 15.83
C GLN A 336 -18.35 -21.19 14.49
N SER A 337 -17.71 -22.32 14.09
CA SER A 337 -18.33 -23.15 13.07
C SER A 337 -19.68 -23.59 13.65
N GLY A 338 -20.76 -23.06 13.08
CA GLY A 338 -22.10 -23.51 13.45
C GLY A 338 -22.17 -25.03 13.30
N ASN A 339 -22.89 -25.67 14.19
CA ASN A 339 -23.14 -27.10 14.09
C ASN A 339 -23.79 -27.38 12.72
N GLN A 340 -23.00 -27.84 11.74
CA GLN A 340 -23.50 -28.19 10.39
C GLN A 340 -24.54 -29.33 10.43
N ASN A 341 -24.73 -29.91 11.61
CA ASN A 341 -25.71 -30.97 11.90
C ASN A 341 -27.01 -30.44 12.50
N ALA A 342 -27.34 -29.15 12.38
CA ALA A 342 -28.71 -28.73 12.56
C ALA A 342 -29.50 -29.27 11.34
N GLU A 343 -29.87 -30.55 11.42
CA GLU A 343 -30.89 -31.14 10.55
C GLU A 343 -32.05 -30.16 10.55
N ASN A 344 -32.41 -29.65 9.36
CA ASN A 344 -33.65 -28.93 9.12
C ASN A 344 -34.82 -29.88 9.34
N GLU A 345 -35.07 -30.25 10.60
CA GLU A 345 -36.37 -30.80 10.94
C GLU A 345 -37.37 -29.65 10.90
N GLU A 346 -38.21 -29.62 9.86
CA GLU A 346 -39.36 -28.72 9.71
C GLU A 346 -40.40 -28.85 10.82
N LYS A 347 -40.11 -29.55 11.90
CA LYS A 347 -41.01 -29.71 13.03
C LYS A 347 -41.01 -28.43 13.87
N ALA A 348 -42.22 -27.88 14.03
CA ALA A 348 -42.45 -26.81 14.99
C ALA A 348 -41.97 -27.25 16.38
N ARG A 349 -41.09 -26.43 16.97
CA ARG A 349 -40.49 -26.72 18.30
C ARG A 349 -41.09 -25.80 19.33
N GLU A 350 -41.22 -26.30 20.56
CA GLU A 350 -41.56 -25.46 21.70
C GLU A 350 -40.32 -24.66 22.17
N LEU A 351 -40.56 -23.46 22.70
CA LEU A 351 -39.53 -22.60 23.28
C LEU A 351 -39.83 -22.43 24.76
N VAL A 352 -38.91 -22.92 25.62
CA VAL A 352 -39.02 -22.78 27.06
C VAL A 352 -37.85 -21.92 27.59
N LEU A 353 -38.21 -20.84 28.27
CA LEU A 353 -37.27 -19.99 28.99
C LEU A 353 -37.50 -20.17 30.47
N GLU A 354 -36.49 -20.58 31.22
CA GLU A 354 -36.54 -20.77 32.68
C GLU A 354 -35.54 -19.84 33.35
N ASN A 355 -36.04 -18.88 34.12
CA ASN A 355 -35.24 -17.93 34.89
C ASN A 355 -34.13 -17.24 34.06
N VAL A 356 -34.44 -16.88 32.81
CA VAL A 356 -33.47 -16.29 31.88
C VAL A 356 -33.24 -14.84 32.20
N SER A 357 -31.96 -14.48 32.41
CA SER A 357 -31.52 -13.11 32.60
C SER A 357 -30.45 -12.78 31.54
N PHE A 358 -30.50 -11.59 30.97
CA PHE A 358 -29.57 -11.13 29.96
C PHE A 358 -29.12 -9.68 30.15
N ARG A 359 -27.85 -9.39 29.87
CA ARG A 359 -27.27 -8.03 29.82
C ARG A 359 -26.38 -7.87 28.60
N TYR A 360 -26.40 -6.68 27.99
CA TYR A 360 -25.59 -6.38 26.80
C TYR A 360 -24.09 -6.15 27.09
N SER A 361 -23.73 -5.62 28.26
CA SER A 361 -22.35 -5.35 28.64
C SER A 361 -22.08 -5.60 30.12
N GLU A 362 -20.85 -6.02 30.44
CA GLU A 362 -20.42 -6.16 31.83
C GLU A 362 -20.48 -4.81 32.54
N GLY A 363 -21.06 -4.78 33.74
CA GLY A 363 -21.21 -3.58 34.57
C GLY A 363 -22.51 -2.77 34.39
N LYS A 364 -23.33 -3.05 33.37
CA LYS A 364 -24.69 -2.45 33.26
C LYS A 364 -25.74 -3.31 33.95
N ALA A 365 -26.85 -2.72 34.38
CA ALA A 365 -28.01 -3.43 34.92
C ALA A 365 -28.48 -4.49 33.86
N PRO A 366 -29.01 -5.62 34.30
CA PRO A 366 -29.59 -6.61 33.38
C PRO A 366 -30.71 -5.96 32.56
N THR A 367 -30.70 -6.18 31.26
CA THR A 367 -31.76 -5.71 30.34
C THR A 367 -33.06 -6.47 30.55
N ILE A 368 -32.93 -7.77 30.80
CA ILE A 368 -34.02 -8.64 31.20
C ILE A 368 -33.54 -9.50 32.38
N GLN A 369 -34.43 -9.82 33.30
CA GLN A 369 -34.11 -10.53 34.54
C GLN A 369 -35.19 -11.51 34.91
N GLY A 370 -34.82 -12.78 35.15
CA GLY A 370 -35.71 -13.78 35.70
C GLY A 370 -36.92 -14.13 34.83
N ILE A 371 -36.79 -14.07 33.49
CA ILE A 371 -37.92 -14.34 32.59
C ILE A 371 -38.19 -15.84 32.53
N ASN A 372 -39.48 -16.16 32.75
CA ASN A 372 -40.02 -17.49 32.54
C ASN A 372 -41.08 -17.39 31.44
N LEU A 373 -40.91 -18.13 30.33
CA LEU A 373 -41.79 -18.10 29.20
C LEU A 373 -41.84 -19.48 28.53
N HIS A 374 -43.03 -19.94 28.25
CA HIS A 374 -43.24 -21.18 27.51
C HIS A 374 -44.13 -20.90 26.30
N ILE A 375 -43.58 -21.12 25.10
CA ILE A 375 -44.27 -20.99 23.83
C ILE A 375 -44.40 -22.37 23.21
N LYS A 376 -45.64 -22.83 23.01
CA LYS A 376 -45.91 -24.14 22.40
C LYS A 376 -45.60 -24.15 20.91
N ALA A 377 -45.36 -25.34 20.38
CA ALA A 377 -45.13 -25.52 18.94
C ALA A 377 -46.34 -24.96 18.14
N GLY A 378 -46.04 -24.03 17.21
CA GLY A 378 -47.07 -23.35 16.38
C GLY A 378 -47.82 -22.20 17.07
N GLU A 379 -47.54 -21.89 18.34
CA GLU A 379 -48.15 -20.75 19.02
C GLU A 379 -47.51 -19.43 18.54
N LYS A 380 -48.37 -18.40 18.42
CA LYS A 380 -47.94 -17.04 18.04
C LYS A 380 -48.01 -16.13 19.27
N VAL A 381 -46.88 -15.61 19.69
CA VAL A 381 -46.78 -14.70 20.82
C VAL A 381 -46.27 -13.36 20.34
N ALA A 382 -46.85 -12.24 20.78
CA ALA A 382 -46.39 -10.90 20.56
C ALA A 382 -45.71 -10.37 21.84
N LEU A 383 -44.45 -9.89 21.70
CA LEU A 383 -43.76 -9.18 22.77
C LEU A 383 -43.97 -7.69 22.58
N ILE A 384 -44.53 -7.04 23.57
CA ILE A 384 -44.78 -5.60 23.59
C ILE A 384 -43.91 -5.01 24.71
N GLY A 385 -43.11 -4.01 24.36
CA GLY A 385 -42.32 -3.26 25.31
C GLY A 385 -42.84 -1.83 25.46
N VAL A 386 -42.60 -1.23 26.57
CA VAL A 386 -42.89 0.19 26.88
C VAL A 386 -41.64 1.01 26.55
#